data_a628cc1d28ff45f07d141d4603a87dcc
#
_entry.id   a628cc1d28ff45f07d141d4603a87dcc
#
_cell.length_a   1.000
_cell.length_b   1.000
_cell.length_c   1.000
_cell.angle_alpha   90.00
_cell.angle_beta   90.00
_cell.angle_gamma   90.00
#
_symmetry.space_group_name_H-M   'P 1'
#
loop_
_entity.id
_entity.type
_entity.pdbx_description
1 polymer ?
#
loop_
_entity_poly.entity_id
_entity_poly.type
_entity_poly.pdbx_seq_one_letter_code
_entity_poly.pdbx_strand_id
1 'polypeptide(L)'
;EANFIFEEARMKTRVKELRQAAEMTQLQLAKRVHVSSRTIISIERGQYNPSLMLAYRIAQVFGVSVEDLCCLEENKQEEDKQYEILR
;
A
#
# COMPACT_ATOMS: atom_id res chain seq x y z
N GLU A 1 9.88 16.51 15.95
CA GLU A 1 10.82 16.68 14.87
C GLU A 1 10.13 16.55 13.53
N ALA A 2 10.78 17.15 12.52
CA ALA A 2 10.22 17.13 11.17
C ALA A 2 10.02 15.71 10.65
N ASN A 3 10.96 14.82 10.95
CA ASN A 3 10.89 13.44 10.46
C ASN A 3 9.67 12.72 11.01
N PHE A 4 9.28 13.05 12.23
CA PHE A 4 8.14 12.44 12.85
C PHE A 4 6.88 12.63 12.01
N ILE A 5 6.72 13.85 11.47
CA ILE A 5 5.52 14.15 10.68
C ILE A 5 5.44 13.27 9.44
N PHE A 6 6.57 13.07 8.76
CA PHE A 6 6.58 12.28 7.54
C PHE A 6 6.39 10.80 7.82
N GLU A 7 6.82 10.33 8.99
CA GLU A 7 6.61 8.95 9.36
C GLU A 7 5.15 8.63 9.61
N GLU A 8 4.37 9.65 9.95
CA GLU A 8 2.93 9.47 10.16
C GLU A 8 2.17 9.31 8.86
N ALA A 9 2.76 9.69 7.73
CA ALA A 9 2.09 9.63 6.44
C ALA A 9 2.17 8.23 5.87
N ARG A 10 1.38 7.33 6.43
CA ARG A 10 1.35 5.94 6.00
C ARG A 10 0.35 5.78 4.89
N MET A 11 0.76 5.05 3.84
CA MET A 11 -0.09 4.88 2.68
C MET A 11 -1.14 3.81 2.93
N LYS A 12 -2.38 4.15 2.66
CA LYS A 12 -3.50 3.23 2.68
C LYS A 12 -3.51 2.44 1.38
N THR A 13 -3.81 1.15 1.44
CA THR A 13 -3.98 0.35 0.23
C THR A 13 -5.17 -0.57 0.39
N ARG A 14 -5.57 -1.17 -0.72
CA ARG A 14 -6.65 -2.15 -0.74
C ARG A 14 -6.13 -3.59 -0.79
N VAL A 15 -4.85 -3.78 -0.48
CA VAL A 15 -4.23 -5.11 -0.62
C VAL A 15 -4.93 -6.15 0.25
N LYS A 16 -5.16 -5.84 1.51
CA LYS A 16 -5.79 -6.79 2.42
C LYS A 16 -7.22 -7.12 1.98
N GLU A 17 -7.96 -6.09 1.62
CA GLU A 17 -9.34 -6.25 1.19
C GLU A 17 -9.45 -7.16 -0.03
N LEU A 18 -8.64 -6.89 -1.04
CA LEU A 18 -8.68 -7.66 -2.28
C LEU A 18 -8.15 -9.07 -2.07
N ARG A 19 -7.12 -9.21 -1.23
CA ARG A 19 -6.57 -10.52 -0.93
C ARG A 19 -7.61 -11.41 -0.23
N GLN A 20 -8.30 -10.85 0.75
CA GLN A 20 -9.31 -11.61 1.47
C GLN A 20 -10.49 -11.96 0.58
N ALA A 21 -10.88 -11.05 -0.29
CA ALA A 21 -11.96 -11.32 -1.24
C ALA A 21 -11.59 -12.47 -2.19
N ALA A 22 -10.31 -12.63 -2.49
CA ALA A 22 -9.82 -13.72 -3.35
C ALA A 22 -9.50 -14.98 -2.54
N GLU A 23 -9.77 -14.97 -1.24
CA GLU A 23 -9.51 -16.10 -0.35
C GLU A 23 -8.05 -16.54 -0.41
N MET A 24 -7.15 -15.57 -0.42
CA MET A 24 -5.73 -15.80 -0.56
C MET A 24 -5.03 -15.46 0.74
N THR A 25 -4.06 -16.29 1.15
CA THR A 25 -3.26 -15.98 2.34
C THR A 25 -2.19 -14.96 1.99
N GLN A 26 -1.63 -14.34 3.03
CA GLN A 26 -0.52 -13.41 2.83
C GLN A 26 0.66 -14.10 2.16
N LEU A 27 0.94 -15.34 2.55
CA LEU A 27 2.04 -16.09 1.95
C LEU A 27 1.78 -16.40 0.49
N GLN A 28 0.54 -16.76 0.15
CA GLN A 28 0.20 -17.05 -1.24
C GLN A 28 0.38 -15.83 -2.12
N LEU A 29 -0.06 -14.66 -1.65
CA LEU A 29 0.13 -13.44 -2.41
C LEU A 29 1.61 -13.11 -2.55
N ALA A 30 2.34 -13.23 -1.43
CA ALA A 30 3.77 -12.94 -1.43
C ALA A 30 4.51 -13.76 -2.48
N LYS A 31 4.20 -15.05 -2.58
CA LYS A 31 4.83 -15.92 -3.58
C LYS A 31 4.48 -15.48 -4.99
N ARG A 32 3.25 -15.03 -5.22
CA ARG A 32 2.81 -14.61 -6.53
C ARG A 32 3.57 -13.38 -7.03
N VAL A 33 3.99 -12.51 -6.11
CA VAL A 33 4.64 -11.24 -6.48
C VAL A 33 6.11 -11.21 -6.05
N HIS A 34 6.66 -12.36 -5.65
CA HIS A 34 8.11 -12.55 -5.44
C HIS A 34 8.67 -11.73 -4.27
N VAL A 35 7.93 -11.67 -3.18
CA VAL A 35 8.40 -11.02 -1.95
C VAL A 35 8.11 -11.95 -0.77
N SER A 36 8.59 -11.59 0.41
CA SER A 36 8.29 -12.35 1.62
C SER A 36 6.89 -11.98 2.13
N SER A 37 6.32 -12.89 2.92
CA SER A 37 5.02 -12.58 3.53
C SER A 37 5.12 -11.39 4.47
N ARG A 38 6.28 -11.17 5.10
CA ARG A 38 6.49 -10.00 5.95
C ARG A 38 6.27 -8.70 5.18
N THR A 39 6.71 -8.66 3.92
CA THR A 39 6.49 -7.48 3.08
C THR A 39 5.01 -7.23 2.87
N ILE A 40 4.23 -8.28 2.59
CA ILE A 40 2.79 -8.13 2.41
C ILE A 40 2.14 -7.63 3.71
N ILE A 41 2.54 -8.23 4.85
CA ILE A 41 2.02 -7.80 6.15
C ILE A 41 2.28 -6.32 6.37
N SER A 42 3.50 -5.88 6.10
CA SER A 42 3.87 -4.47 6.31
C SER A 42 3.08 -3.54 5.41
N ILE A 43 2.86 -3.93 4.17
CA ILE A 43 2.05 -3.13 3.24
C ILE A 43 0.62 -3.02 3.75
N GLU A 44 0.04 -4.14 4.19
CA GLU A 44 -1.35 -4.14 4.65
C GLU A 44 -1.53 -3.31 5.91
N ARG A 45 -0.49 -3.19 6.72
CA ARG A 45 -0.52 -2.38 7.94
C ARG A 45 -0.19 -0.91 7.68
N GLY A 46 0.14 -0.56 6.44
CA GLY A 46 0.52 0.80 6.13
C GLY A 46 1.91 1.19 6.62
N GLN A 47 2.74 0.21 6.95
CA GLN A 47 4.08 0.46 7.49
C GLN A 47 5.15 0.49 6.41
N TYR A 48 4.81 0.09 5.20
CA TYR A 48 5.75 -0.01 4.10
C TYR A 48 5.02 0.33 2.80
N ASN A 49 5.53 1.31 2.10
CA ASN A 49 4.97 1.68 0.79
C ASN A 49 5.62 0.81 -0.27
N PRO A 50 4.86 0.06 -1.05
CA PRO A 50 5.46 -0.80 -2.07
C PRO A 50 6.12 0.05 -3.15
N SER A 51 7.18 -0.50 -3.74
CA SER A 51 7.76 0.10 -4.93
C SER A 51 6.69 0.10 -6.03
N LEU A 52 6.90 0.96 -7.03
CA LEU A 52 5.95 1.01 -8.14
C LEU A 52 5.80 -0.35 -8.80
N MET A 53 6.92 -1.06 -9.01
CA MET A 53 6.84 -2.35 -9.68
C MET A 53 6.12 -3.39 -8.82
N LEU A 54 6.35 -3.39 -7.50
CA LEU A 54 5.65 -4.31 -6.63
C LEU A 54 4.16 -4.01 -6.61
N ALA A 55 3.80 -2.73 -6.52
CA ALA A 55 2.40 -2.33 -6.56
C ALA A 55 1.73 -2.78 -7.86
N TYR A 56 2.45 -2.64 -8.97
CA TYR A 56 1.92 -3.06 -10.26
C TYR A 56 1.68 -4.57 -10.30
N ARG A 57 2.64 -5.36 -9.78
CA ARG A 57 2.48 -6.82 -9.74
C ARG A 57 1.27 -7.23 -8.91
N ILE A 58 1.09 -6.59 -7.76
CA ILE A 58 -0.07 -6.89 -6.91
C ILE A 58 -1.36 -6.50 -7.61
N ALA A 59 -1.37 -5.33 -8.23
CA ALA A 59 -2.55 -4.86 -8.96
C ALA A 59 -2.94 -5.85 -10.05
N GLN A 60 -1.95 -6.40 -10.76
CA GLN A 60 -2.23 -7.39 -11.80
C GLN A 60 -2.84 -8.67 -11.23
N VAL A 61 -2.40 -9.09 -10.06
CA VAL A 61 -2.97 -10.28 -9.44
C VAL A 61 -4.47 -10.12 -9.24
N PHE A 62 -4.90 -8.92 -8.86
CA PHE A 62 -6.31 -8.67 -8.53
C PHE A 62 -7.09 -8.01 -9.66
N GLY A 63 -6.44 -7.71 -10.78
CA GLY A 63 -7.15 -7.13 -11.93
C GLY A 63 -7.60 -5.71 -11.71
N VAL A 64 -6.88 -4.94 -10.91
CA VAL A 64 -7.18 -3.53 -10.66
C VAL A 64 -6.00 -2.68 -11.08
N SER A 65 -6.20 -1.37 -11.15
CA SER A 65 -5.10 -0.45 -11.47
C SER A 65 -4.26 -0.20 -10.22
N VAL A 66 -3.02 0.26 -10.43
CA VAL A 66 -2.16 0.68 -9.32
C VAL A 66 -2.82 1.82 -8.56
N GLU A 67 -3.43 2.73 -9.30
CA GLU A 67 -4.11 3.88 -8.71
C GLU A 67 -5.20 3.44 -7.74
N ASP A 68 -5.99 2.44 -8.15
CA ASP A 68 -7.07 1.92 -7.33
C ASP A 68 -6.52 1.11 -6.15
N LEU A 69 -5.56 0.23 -6.42
CA LEU A 69 -4.97 -0.61 -5.38
C LEU A 69 -4.36 0.22 -4.26
N CYS A 70 -3.63 1.26 -4.63
CA CYS A 70 -2.87 2.06 -3.68
C CYS A 70 -3.64 3.28 -3.19
N CYS A 71 -4.90 3.42 -3.55
CA CYS A 71 -5.75 4.55 -3.10
C CYS A 71 -5.02 5.88 -3.30
N LEU A 72 -4.45 6.08 -4.50
CA LEU A 72 -3.55 7.20 -4.71
C LEU A 72 -4.22 8.54 -4.50
N GLU A 73 -5.47 8.68 -4.92
CA GLU A 73 -6.18 9.95 -4.73
C GLU A 73 -6.37 10.27 -3.26
N GLU A 74 -6.79 9.28 -2.48
CA GLU A 74 -7.00 9.49 -1.05
C GLU A 74 -5.68 9.80 -0.33
N ASN A 75 -4.64 9.05 -0.67
CA ASN A 75 -3.33 9.24 -0.03
C ASN A 75 -2.74 10.59 -0.40
N LYS A 76 -2.94 11.04 -1.65
CA LYS A 76 -2.48 12.35 -2.08
C LYS A 76 -3.16 13.44 -1.28
N GLN A 77 -4.47 13.34 -1.11
CA GLN A 77 -5.22 14.35 -0.35
C GLN A 77 -4.74 14.41 1.09
N GLU A 78 -4.46 13.26 1.67
CA GLU A 78 -3.99 13.21 3.06
C GLU A 78 -2.62 13.86 3.20
N GLU A 79 -1.72 13.58 2.26
CA GLU A 79 -0.40 14.20 2.27
C GLU A 79 -0.49 15.71 2.08
N ASP A 80 -1.34 16.13 1.15
CA ASP A 80 -1.49 17.56 0.88
C ASP A 80 -1.95 18.31 2.11
N LYS A 81 -2.83 17.69 2.90
CA LYS A 81 -3.29 18.32 4.15
C LYS A 81 -2.12 18.51 5.11
N GLN A 82 -1.22 17.54 5.20
CA GLN A 82 -0.07 17.65 6.08
C GLN A 82 0.87 18.77 5.64
N TYR A 83 1.08 18.91 4.35
CA TYR A 83 1.91 20.01 3.84
C TYR A 83 1.28 21.36 4.11
N GLU A 84 -0.05 21.46 4.04
CA GLU A 84 -0.73 22.71 4.36
C GLU A 84 -0.53 23.09 5.81
N ILE A 85 -0.56 22.11 6.71
CA ILE A 85 -0.34 22.37 8.13
C ILE A 85 1.07 22.89 8.39
N LEU A 86 2.04 22.40 7.60
CA LEU A 86 3.44 22.78 7.78
C LEU A 86 3.77 24.18 7.27
N ARG A 87 2.92 24.77 6.46
CA ARG A 87 3.14 26.14 6.00
C ARG A 87 2.93 27.12 7.16
#